data_b3794b7dcef60fd5f8c5786cccb7864c
#
_entry.id   b3794b7dcef60fd5f8c5786cccb7864c
#
_cell.length_a   1.000
_cell.length_b   1.000
_cell.length_c   1.000
_cell.angle_alpha   90.00
_cell.angle_beta   90.00
_cell.angle_gamma   90.00
#
_symmetry.space_group_name_H-M   'P 1'
#
loop_
_entity.id
_entity.type
_entity.pdbx_description
1 polymer ?
#
loop_
_entity_poly.entity_id
_entity_poly.type
_entity_poly.pdbx_seq_one_letter_code
_entity_poly.pdbx_strand_id
1 'polypeptide(L)'
;MQAAELCNRQVVTASRDMSIPDAARLMRDQHVGSLVVTDTSDGKPMPVGILTDRDIVIEIISRDISLDEVSVGDIMTYALLKVTEDENIFDVAQRMRARGVRRVPVISRLGELIGIIAADDILELLSEELSLLSKITMREAEQEKAKRS
;
A
#
# COMPACT_ATOMS: atom_id res chain seq x y z
N MET A 1 -9.36 10.26 -10.41
CA MET A 1 -7.94 10.16 -9.98
C MET A 1 -7.41 8.77 -10.29
N GLN A 2 -6.24 8.70 -10.87
CA GLN A 2 -5.56 7.45 -11.20
C GLN A 2 -4.65 7.00 -10.06
N ALA A 3 -4.37 5.70 -10.00
CA ALA A 3 -3.50 5.10 -8.98
C ALA A 3 -2.13 5.78 -8.89
N ALA A 4 -1.53 6.14 -10.02
CA ALA A 4 -0.24 6.82 -10.06
C ALA A 4 -0.24 8.18 -9.34
N GLU A 5 -1.37 8.85 -9.29
CA GLU A 5 -1.48 10.18 -8.64
C GLU A 5 -1.55 10.07 -7.12
N LEU A 6 -2.10 8.99 -6.59
CA LEU A 6 -2.26 8.78 -5.14
C LEU A 6 -1.14 7.97 -4.51
N CYS A 7 -0.49 7.08 -5.27
CA CYS A 7 0.47 6.13 -4.70
C CYS A 7 1.68 6.81 -4.06
N ASN A 8 2.17 6.21 -2.97
CA ASN A 8 3.44 6.58 -2.38
C ASN A 8 4.57 5.91 -3.17
N ARG A 9 5.47 6.70 -3.72
CA ARG A 9 6.59 6.20 -4.54
C ARG A 9 7.79 5.76 -3.71
N GLN A 10 7.82 6.08 -2.43
CA GLN A 10 8.84 5.64 -1.49
C GLN A 10 8.44 4.29 -0.89
N VAL A 11 8.60 3.23 -1.67
CA VAL A 11 8.25 1.88 -1.24
C VAL A 11 9.46 1.21 -0.62
N VAL A 12 9.27 0.65 0.59
CA VAL A 12 10.31 -0.17 1.23
C VAL A 12 10.19 -1.59 0.69
N THR A 13 11.26 -2.07 0.09
CA THR A 13 11.29 -3.36 -0.60
C THR A 13 12.22 -4.36 0.08
N ALA A 14 11.98 -5.64 -0.18
CA ALA A 14 12.82 -6.74 0.28
C ALA A 14 13.00 -7.74 -0.86
N SER A 15 14.07 -8.53 -0.80
CA SER A 15 14.25 -9.66 -1.70
C SER A 15 13.74 -10.95 -1.06
N ARG A 16 13.49 -11.98 -1.88
CA ARG A 16 13.01 -13.28 -1.39
C ARG A 16 13.96 -13.95 -0.42
N ASP A 17 15.25 -13.77 -0.62
CA ASP A 17 16.30 -14.39 0.18
C ASP A 17 16.71 -13.61 1.42
N MET A 18 16.10 -12.45 1.64
CA MET A 18 16.33 -11.67 2.87
C MET A 18 15.95 -12.49 4.09
N SER A 19 16.76 -12.41 5.15
CA SER A 19 16.46 -13.07 6.42
C SER A 19 15.29 -12.37 7.13
N ILE A 20 14.58 -13.11 7.96
CA ILE A 20 13.48 -12.53 8.75
C ILE A 20 13.98 -11.48 9.75
N PRO A 21 15.09 -11.69 10.48
CA PRO A 21 15.64 -10.63 11.32
C PRO A 21 15.97 -9.36 10.57
N ASP A 22 16.53 -9.45 9.37
CA ASP A 22 16.84 -8.29 8.56
C ASP A 22 15.58 -7.58 8.08
N ALA A 23 14.55 -8.34 7.68
CA ALA A 23 13.25 -7.77 7.32
C ALA A 23 12.61 -7.03 8.51
N ALA A 24 12.66 -7.61 9.69
CA ALA A 24 12.13 -6.98 10.90
C ALA A 24 12.87 -5.68 11.25
N ARG A 25 14.21 -5.68 11.13
CA ARG A 25 15.01 -4.46 11.35
C ARG A 25 14.67 -3.37 10.33
N LEU A 26 14.49 -3.76 9.06
CA LEU A 26 14.10 -2.85 8.00
C LEU A 26 12.74 -2.20 8.29
N MET A 27 11.76 -2.99 8.73
CA MET A 27 10.45 -2.47 9.15
C MET A 27 10.59 -1.47 10.30
N ARG A 28 11.42 -1.80 11.30
CA ARG A 28 11.68 -0.93 12.45
C ARG A 28 12.33 0.37 12.02
N ASP A 29 13.39 0.30 11.22
CA ASP A 29 14.20 1.46 10.83
C ASP A 29 13.42 2.40 9.91
N GLN A 30 12.57 1.86 9.05
CA GLN A 30 11.75 2.63 8.12
C GLN A 30 10.34 2.96 8.65
N HIS A 31 10.01 2.52 9.86
CA HIS A 31 8.70 2.73 10.49
C HIS A 31 7.53 2.25 9.64
N VAL A 32 7.67 1.08 9.04
CA VAL A 32 6.63 0.45 8.21
C VAL A 32 6.28 -0.94 8.74
N GLY A 33 5.03 -1.36 8.53
CA GLY A 33 4.55 -2.69 8.92
C GLY A 33 4.47 -3.67 7.75
N SER A 34 4.94 -3.27 6.58
CA SER A 34 4.93 -4.14 5.39
C SER A 34 6.11 -3.82 4.47
N LEU A 35 6.55 -4.86 3.78
CA LEU A 35 7.57 -4.76 2.74
C LEU A 35 7.02 -5.35 1.45
N VAL A 36 7.24 -4.67 0.34
CA VAL A 36 6.97 -5.25 -0.98
C VAL A 36 8.16 -6.09 -1.37
N VAL A 37 7.92 -7.36 -1.64
CA VAL A 37 8.99 -8.29 -2.07
C VAL A 37 9.10 -8.21 -3.57
N THR A 38 10.31 -7.97 -4.06
CA THR A 38 10.58 -7.78 -5.49
C THR A 38 11.62 -8.76 -6.00
N ASP A 39 11.44 -9.18 -7.26
CA ASP A 39 12.48 -9.78 -8.06
C ASP A 39 12.96 -8.74 -9.07
N THR A 40 14.23 -8.83 -9.48
CA THR A 40 14.77 -7.97 -10.52
C THR A 40 14.63 -8.63 -11.87
N SER A 41 13.99 -7.95 -12.81
CA SER A 41 13.87 -8.38 -14.20
C SER A 41 14.32 -7.24 -15.12
N ASP A 42 15.33 -7.48 -15.94
CA ASP A 42 15.94 -6.46 -16.82
C ASP A 42 16.36 -5.19 -16.05
N GLY A 43 16.91 -5.36 -14.83
CA GLY A 43 17.34 -4.27 -13.98
C GLY A 43 16.20 -3.52 -13.28
N LYS A 44 14.95 -3.98 -13.39
CA LYS A 44 13.77 -3.33 -12.82
C LYS A 44 13.13 -4.15 -11.71
N PRO A 45 12.67 -3.51 -10.61
CA PRO A 45 12.00 -4.22 -9.53
C PRO A 45 10.58 -4.62 -9.93
N MET A 46 10.30 -5.92 -9.87
CA MET A 46 8.98 -6.50 -10.17
C MET A 46 8.39 -7.03 -8.87
N PRO A 47 7.22 -6.54 -8.40
CA PRO A 47 6.64 -7.03 -7.17
C PRO A 47 6.15 -8.47 -7.32
N VAL A 48 6.54 -9.32 -6.38
CA VAL A 48 6.19 -10.74 -6.37
C VAL A 48 5.47 -11.17 -5.10
N GLY A 49 5.47 -10.34 -4.07
CA GLY A 49 4.80 -10.63 -2.82
C GLY A 49 4.78 -9.46 -1.87
N ILE A 50 4.10 -9.66 -0.77
CA ILE A 50 4.09 -8.73 0.38
C ILE A 50 4.39 -9.52 1.65
N LEU A 51 5.22 -8.95 2.50
CA LEU A 51 5.48 -9.44 3.85
C LEU A 51 5.02 -8.37 4.84
N THR A 52 4.20 -8.79 5.81
CA THR A 52 3.75 -7.90 6.89
C THR A 52 4.34 -8.32 8.23
N ASP A 53 4.34 -7.40 9.20
CA ASP A 53 4.70 -7.69 10.59
C ASP A 53 3.78 -8.77 11.18
N ARG A 54 2.49 -8.75 10.82
CA ARG A 54 1.53 -9.78 11.21
C ARG A 54 1.93 -11.16 10.69
N ASP A 55 2.44 -11.27 9.47
CA ASP A 55 2.93 -12.53 8.91
C ASP A 55 4.07 -13.11 9.76
N ILE A 56 4.99 -12.27 10.22
CA ILE A 56 6.09 -12.69 11.08
C ILE A 56 5.56 -13.25 12.40
N VAL A 57 4.60 -12.57 13.00
CA VAL A 57 4.01 -13.02 14.27
C VAL A 57 3.26 -14.34 14.10
N ILE A 58 2.40 -14.43 13.08
CA ILE A 58 1.50 -15.57 12.91
C ILE A 58 2.22 -16.79 12.30
N GLU A 59 3.08 -16.59 11.33
CA GLU A 59 3.70 -17.70 10.60
C GLU A 59 5.00 -18.19 11.23
N ILE A 60 5.66 -17.39 12.04
CA ILE A 60 6.95 -17.75 12.63
C ILE A 60 6.84 -17.86 14.16
N ILE A 61 6.49 -16.78 14.85
CA ILE A 61 6.49 -16.73 16.31
C ILE A 61 5.45 -17.68 16.89
N SER A 62 4.21 -17.65 16.39
CA SER A 62 3.14 -18.50 16.92
C SER A 62 3.35 -19.98 16.64
N ARG A 63 4.14 -20.32 15.64
CA ARG A 63 4.42 -21.70 15.23
C ARG A 63 5.79 -22.21 15.69
N ASP A 64 6.51 -21.43 16.48
CA ASP A 64 7.84 -21.74 17.00
C ASP A 64 8.84 -22.17 15.91
N ILE A 65 8.77 -21.53 14.75
CA ILE A 65 9.70 -21.77 13.65
C ILE A 65 11.00 -21.03 13.92
N SER A 66 12.14 -21.68 13.72
CA SER A 66 13.45 -21.05 13.84
C SER A 66 13.64 -19.98 12.76
N LEU A 67 14.11 -18.80 13.16
CA LEU A 67 14.36 -17.69 12.25
C LEU A 67 15.41 -18.01 11.18
N ASP A 68 16.32 -18.95 11.49
CA ASP A 68 17.40 -19.34 10.59
C ASP A 68 16.96 -20.32 9.49
N GLU A 69 15.76 -20.90 9.63
CA GLU A 69 15.25 -21.92 8.71
C GLU A 69 14.40 -21.35 7.57
N VAL A 70 13.98 -20.07 7.68
CA VAL A 70 13.05 -19.45 6.74
C VAL A 70 13.59 -18.10 6.28
N SER A 71 13.25 -17.75 5.05
CA SER A 71 13.50 -16.44 4.46
C SER A 71 12.18 -15.71 4.20
N VAL A 72 12.27 -14.45 3.77
CA VAL A 72 11.12 -13.63 3.38
C VAL A 72 10.27 -14.36 2.35
N GLY A 73 10.88 -14.96 1.33
CA GLY A 73 10.17 -15.70 0.27
C GLY A 73 9.35 -16.88 0.76
N ASP A 74 9.73 -17.48 1.90
CA ASP A 74 9.02 -18.64 2.46
C ASP A 74 7.71 -18.28 3.13
N ILE A 75 7.57 -17.04 3.64
CA ILE A 75 6.40 -16.63 4.42
C ILE A 75 5.60 -15.48 3.79
N MET A 76 6.09 -14.85 2.74
CA MET A 76 5.38 -13.77 2.06
C MET A 76 4.09 -14.26 1.42
N THR A 77 3.13 -13.33 1.22
CA THR A 77 1.93 -13.60 0.44
C THR A 77 2.26 -13.52 -1.05
N TYR A 78 2.09 -14.63 -1.78
CA TYR A 78 2.36 -14.74 -3.23
C TYR A 78 1.20 -14.24 -4.09
N ALA A 79 -0.04 -14.50 -3.67
CA ALA A 79 -1.24 -14.12 -4.42
C ALA A 79 -1.48 -12.61 -4.29
N LEU A 80 -0.55 -11.84 -4.80
CA LEU A 80 -0.48 -10.41 -4.65
C LEU A 80 -1.47 -9.72 -5.58
N LEU A 81 -2.37 -8.91 -5.03
CA LEU A 81 -3.14 -7.97 -5.81
C LEU A 81 -2.21 -6.83 -6.24
N LYS A 82 -2.13 -6.60 -7.55
CA LYS A 82 -1.39 -5.47 -8.14
C LYS A 82 -2.34 -4.64 -8.98
N VAL A 83 -2.11 -3.33 -9.00
CA VAL A 83 -2.90 -2.40 -9.83
C VAL A 83 -1.97 -1.63 -10.75
N THR A 84 -2.44 -1.31 -11.93
CA THR A 84 -1.66 -0.53 -12.88
C THR A 84 -1.79 0.96 -12.58
N GLU A 85 -0.81 1.72 -13.02
CA GLU A 85 -0.69 3.16 -12.76
C GLU A 85 -1.89 3.98 -13.23
N ASP A 86 -2.59 3.51 -14.26
CA ASP A 86 -3.71 4.20 -14.88
C ASP A 86 -5.10 3.75 -14.38
N GLU A 87 -5.16 2.78 -13.45
CA GLU A 87 -6.44 2.36 -12.87
C GLU A 87 -7.07 3.48 -12.05
N ASN A 88 -8.39 3.59 -12.14
CA ASN A 88 -9.16 4.55 -11.34
C ASN A 88 -9.14 4.14 -9.86
N ILE A 89 -8.96 5.12 -8.98
CA ILE A 89 -8.81 4.87 -7.53
C ILE A 89 -10.02 4.17 -6.90
N PHE A 90 -11.23 4.42 -7.42
CA PHE A 90 -12.43 3.76 -6.90
C PHE A 90 -12.48 2.28 -7.31
N ASP A 91 -12.01 1.96 -8.51
CA ASP A 91 -11.87 0.57 -8.96
C ASP A 91 -10.82 -0.16 -8.13
N VAL A 92 -9.72 0.51 -7.81
CA VAL A 92 -8.68 -0.01 -6.90
C VAL A 92 -9.28 -0.33 -5.54
N ALA A 93 -10.06 0.60 -4.97
CA ALA A 93 -10.72 0.39 -3.67
C ALA A 93 -11.68 -0.81 -3.69
N GLN A 94 -12.44 -0.99 -4.76
CA GLN A 94 -13.33 -2.15 -4.92
C GLN A 94 -12.55 -3.47 -4.97
N ARG A 95 -11.44 -3.50 -5.69
CA ARG A 95 -10.58 -4.68 -5.77
C ARG A 95 -9.92 -5.00 -4.43
N MET A 96 -9.46 -3.98 -3.70
CA MET A 96 -8.92 -4.13 -2.35
C MET A 96 -9.97 -4.73 -1.40
N ARG A 97 -11.20 -4.22 -1.46
CA ARG A 97 -12.31 -4.74 -0.66
C ARG A 97 -12.61 -6.21 -0.99
N ALA A 98 -12.68 -6.55 -2.28
CA ALA A 98 -12.97 -7.90 -2.72
C ALA A 98 -11.90 -8.91 -2.26
N ARG A 99 -10.64 -8.49 -2.19
CA ARG A 99 -9.52 -9.33 -1.76
C ARG A 99 -9.26 -9.24 -0.25
N GLY A 100 -9.88 -8.30 0.45
CA GLY A 100 -9.66 -8.11 1.88
C GLY A 100 -8.25 -7.63 2.22
N VAL A 101 -7.64 -6.81 1.36
CA VAL A 101 -6.28 -6.29 1.55
C VAL A 101 -6.30 -4.80 1.84
N ARG A 102 -5.35 -4.34 2.64
CA ARG A 102 -5.22 -2.93 3.04
C ARG A 102 -4.17 -2.17 2.24
N ARG A 103 -3.34 -2.86 1.47
CA ARG A 103 -2.27 -2.26 0.66
C ARG A 103 -2.17 -2.99 -0.66
N VAL A 104 -1.86 -2.23 -1.71
CA VAL A 104 -1.63 -2.80 -3.04
C VAL A 104 -0.43 -2.11 -3.71
N PRO A 105 0.49 -2.86 -4.29
CA PRO A 105 1.51 -2.31 -5.16
C PRO A 105 0.91 -1.75 -6.43
N VAL A 106 1.45 -0.62 -6.86
CA VAL A 106 1.14 0.01 -8.15
C VAL A 106 2.27 -0.29 -9.10
N ILE A 107 1.95 -0.80 -10.27
CA ILE A 107 2.92 -1.19 -11.29
C ILE A 107 2.73 -0.38 -12.57
N SER A 108 3.83 -0.24 -13.31
CA SER A 108 3.78 0.28 -14.67
C SER A 108 3.15 -0.74 -15.60
N ARG A 109 2.90 -0.36 -16.85
CA ARG A 109 2.39 -1.28 -17.88
C ARG A 109 3.34 -2.45 -18.16
N LEU A 110 4.63 -2.28 -17.85
CA LEU A 110 5.64 -3.32 -17.99
C LEU A 110 5.79 -4.20 -16.72
N GLY A 111 4.99 -3.91 -15.69
CA GLY A 111 5.02 -4.66 -14.44
C GLY A 111 6.02 -4.17 -13.40
N GLU A 112 6.74 -3.07 -13.67
CA GLU A 112 7.69 -2.51 -12.72
C GLU A 112 6.98 -1.84 -11.56
N LEU A 113 7.46 -2.06 -10.34
CA LEU A 113 6.94 -1.41 -9.13
C LEU A 113 7.19 0.09 -9.20
N ILE A 114 6.15 0.89 -9.11
CA ILE A 114 6.24 2.35 -9.06
C ILE A 114 5.75 2.98 -7.77
N GLY A 115 4.95 2.28 -7.00
CA GLY A 115 4.44 2.80 -5.75
C GLY A 115 3.58 1.81 -4.99
N ILE A 116 3.02 2.28 -3.88
CA ILE A 116 2.09 1.51 -3.06
C ILE A 116 0.92 2.39 -2.66
N ILE A 117 -0.28 1.83 -2.63
CA ILE A 117 -1.48 2.49 -2.12
C ILE A 117 -1.93 1.73 -0.87
N ALA A 118 -2.16 2.46 0.21
CA ALA A 118 -2.80 1.94 1.40
C ALA A 118 -4.27 2.39 1.47
N ALA A 119 -5.10 1.61 2.14
CA ALA A 119 -6.50 1.98 2.36
C ALA A 119 -6.61 3.34 3.09
N ASP A 120 -5.68 3.63 3.99
CA ASP A 120 -5.65 4.89 4.73
C ASP A 120 -5.42 6.09 3.81
N ASP A 121 -4.66 5.94 2.73
CA ASP A 121 -4.44 7.00 1.73
C ASP A 121 -5.74 7.35 1.01
N ILE A 122 -6.54 6.34 0.70
CA ILE A 122 -7.86 6.54 0.06
C ILE A 122 -8.83 7.22 1.04
N LEU A 123 -8.81 6.81 2.31
CA LEU A 123 -9.62 7.44 3.35
C LEU A 123 -9.26 8.91 3.54
N GLU A 124 -7.98 9.24 3.57
CA GLU A 124 -7.51 10.61 3.69
C GLU A 124 -7.97 11.46 2.50
N LEU A 125 -7.83 10.94 1.28
CA LEU A 125 -8.33 11.62 0.08
C LEU A 125 -9.83 11.91 0.18
N LEU A 126 -10.64 10.92 0.54
CA LEU A 126 -12.08 11.09 0.66
C LEU A 126 -12.45 12.10 1.75
N SER A 127 -11.72 12.09 2.86
CA SER A 127 -11.90 13.05 3.96
C SER A 127 -11.64 14.49 3.51
N GLU A 128 -10.57 14.70 2.74
CA GLU A 128 -10.23 16.00 2.16
C GLU A 128 -11.31 16.48 1.19
N GLU A 129 -11.81 15.59 0.34
CA GLU A 129 -12.86 15.89 -0.64
C GLU A 129 -14.17 16.28 0.08
N LEU A 130 -14.56 15.53 1.12
CA LEU A 130 -15.73 15.84 1.93
C LEU A 130 -15.61 17.19 2.64
N SER A 131 -14.44 17.48 3.19
CA SER A 131 -14.15 18.76 3.84
C SER A 131 -14.30 19.93 2.86
N LEU A 132 -13.78 19.77 1.65
CA LEU A 132 -13.87 20.77 0.60
C LEU A 132 -15.34 21.05 0.21
N LEU A 133 -16.13 19.99 0.02
CA LEU A 133 -17.56 20.12 -0.28
C LEU A 133 -18.33 20.82 0.84
N SER A 134 -18.03 20.50 2.09
CA SER A 134 -18.61 21.15 3.27
C SER A 134 -18.31 22.66 3.29
N LYS A 135 -17.07 23.04 2.95
CA LYS A 135 -16.66 24.45 2.89
C LYS A 135 -17.39 25.22 1.78
N ILE A 136 -17.67 24.59 0.65
CA ILE A 136 -18.46 25.21 -0.41
C ILE A 136 -19.87 25.54 0.09
N THR A 137 -20.53 24.61 0.76
CA THR A 137 -21.86 24.81 1.34
C THR A 137 -21.88 25.94 2.38
N MET A 138 -20.89 25.99 3.25
CA MET A 138 -20.75 27.06 4.25
C MET A 138 -20.55 28.44 3.60
N ARG A 139 -19.71 28.51 2.57
CA ARG A 139 -19.44 29.75 1.84
C ARG A 139 -20.69 30.27 1.14
N GLU A 140 -21.47 29.40 0.54
CA GLU A 140 -22.76 29.74 -0.09
C GLU A 140 -23.72 30.35 0.93
N ALA A 141 -23.88 29.75 2.11
CA ALA A 141 -24.71 30.24 3.17
C ALA A 141 -24.28 31.65 3.66
N GLU A 142 -22.97 31.88 3.82
CA GLU A 142 -22.43 33.19 4.21
C GLU A 142 -22.72 34.25 3.16
N GLN A 143 -22.57 33.95 1.89
CA GLN A 143 -22.86 34.87 0.80
C GLN A 143 -24.35 35.21 0.73
N GLU A 144 -25.23 34.25 0.95
CA GLU A 144 -26.67 34.47 0.99
C GLU A 144 -27.05 35.38 2.13
N LYS A 145 -26.50 35.21 3.33
CA LYS A 145 -26.72 36.07 4.47
C LYS A 145 -26.29 37.53 4.19
N ALA A 146 -25.12 37.68 3.56
CA ALA A 146 -24.61 39.02 3.21
C ALA A 146 -25.52 39.76 2.22
N LYS A 147 -26.14 39.04 1.28
CA LYS A 147 -27.07 39.64 0.32
C LYS A 147 -28.41 40.03 0.92
N ARG A 148 -28.84 39.34 1.99
CA ARG A 148 -30.14 39.58 2.63
C ARG A 148 -30.11 40.62 3.76
N SER A 149 -28.93 40.98 4.21
CA SER A 149 -28.75 41.96 5.25
C SER A 149 -28.66 43.44 4.70
#